data_00c46d9afe4fc4941b5f738a0cfc9398
#
_entry.id   00c46d9afe4fc4941b5f738a0cfc9398
#
_cell.length_a   1.000
_cell.length_b   1.000
_cell.length_c   1.000
_cell.angle_alpha   90.00
_cell.angle_beta   90.00
_cell.angle_gamma   90.00
#
_symmetry.space_group_name_H-M   'P 1'
#
loop_
_entity.id
_entity.type
_entity.pdbx_description
1 polymer ?
#
loop_
_entity_poly.entity_id
_entity_poly.type
_entity_poly.pdbx_seq_one_letter_code
_entity_poly.pdbx_strand_id
1 'polypeptide(L)'
;MRVVSYNIQYGTGKDGQVDLERIAGDIGDADIIALQEVERYFSTTGNIDQPAGLAALFPTHFWVYGAGVDLHAGTDEDKSRRRQFGNMLLSRWPVLSSRNHLLPKTGYVDYLALQRSALEAVIETPLGGLRVYSVHLGHVGGPERRRQITALMEIVNDA
;
A
#
# COMPACT_ATOMS: atom_id res chain seq x y z
N MET A 1 7.91 -20.45 -2.89
CA MET A 1 7.49 -19.04 -2.91
C MET A 1 6.72 -18.74 -1.62
N ARG A 2 7.18 -17.78 -0.85
CA ARG A 2 6.53 -17.28 0.38
C ARG A 2 5.91 -15.91 0.11
N VAL A 3 4.61 -15.79 0.31
CA VAL A 3 3.87 -14.52 0.13
C VAL A 3 3.36 -14.04 1.49
N VAL A 4 3.56 -12.77 1.79
CA VAL A 4 3.10 -12.12 3.02
C VAL A 4 2.14 -10.99 2.66
N SER A 5 0.99 -10.92 3.34
CA SER A 5 0.10 -9.76 3.35
C SER A 5 0.03 -9.22 4.77
N TYR A 6 0.32 -7.92 4.93
CA TYR A 6 0.42 -7.30 6.25
C TYR A 6 -0.09 -5.86 6.24
N ASN A 7 -1.16 -5.60 7.00
CA ASN A 7 -1.57 -4.24 7.32
C ASN A 7 -0.64 -3.73 8.42
N ILE A 8 0.22 -2.77 8.09
CA ILE A 8 1.27 -2.28 9.00
C ILE A 8 0.80 -1.20 9.97
N GLN A 9 -0.45 -0.76 9.87
CA GLN A 9 -1.02 0.27 10.76
C GLN A 9 -0.11 1.49 10.88
N TYR A 10 0.23 2.11 9.75
CA TYR A 10 1.13 3.27 9.64
C TYR A 10 2.54 3.03 10.22
N GLY A 11 2.98 1.79 10.32
CA GLY A 11 4.22 1.43 11.01
C GLY A 11 4.14 1.46 12.53
N THR A 12 2.97 1.72 13.12
CA THR A 12 2.78 1.95 14.54
C THR A 12 2.45 0.64 15.27
N GLY A 13 3.26 0.31 16.27
CA GLY A 13 3.02 -0.83 17.14
C GLY A 13 2.03 -0.54 18.26
N LYS A 14 1.71 -1.57 19.06
CA LYS A 14 0.86 -1.46 20.25
C LYS A 14 1.45 -0.53 21.32
N ASP A 15 2.73 -0.29 21.28
CA ASP A 15 3.47 0.64 22.13
C ASP A 15 3.36 2.12 21.66
N GLY A 16 2.67 2.37 20.55
CA GLY A 16 2.52 3.68 19.95
C GLY A 16 3.75 4.18 19.20
N GLN A 17 4.79 3.34 19.05
CA GLN A 17 6.02 3.72 18.35
C GLN A 17 5.96 3.30 16.88
N VAL A 18 6.41 4.19 15.99
CA VAL A 18 6.61 3.88 14.57
C VAL A 18 7.96 3.19 14.43
N ASP A 19 7.93 1.94 13.93
CA ASP A 19 9.13 1.11 13.83
C ASP A 19 9.06 0.21 12.58
N LEU A 20 9.72 0.64 11.51
CA LEU A 20 9.75 -0.09 10.24
C LEU A 20 10.71 -1.30 10.30
N GLU A 21 11.73 -1.27 11.15
CA GLU A 21 12.66 -2.39 11.32
C GLU A 21 11.94 -3.56 11.98
N ARG A 22 11.10 -3.30 12.98
CA ARG A 22 10.24 -4.31 13.60
C ARG A 22 9.31 -4.96 12.56
N ILE A 23 8.67 -4.15 11.71
CA ILE A 23 7.81 -4.64 10.63
C ILE A 23 8.60 -5.54 9.67
N ALA A 24 9.80 -5.11 9.25
CA ALA A 24 10.65 -5.91 8.39
C ALA A 24 11.09 -7.22 9.06
N GLY A 25 11.37 -7.19 10.36
CA GLY A 25 11.69 -8.37 11.16
C GLY A 25 10.54 -9.39 11.22
N ASP A 26 9.30 -8.91 11.42
CA ASP A 26 8.10 -9.76 11.43
C ASP A 26 7.82 -10.40 10.06
N ILE A 27 8.04 -9.65 8.96
CA ILE A 27 7.90 -10.15 7.59
C ILE A 27 8.95 -11.22 7.29
N GLY A 28 10.20 -10.99 7.70
CA GLY A 28 11.32 -11.90 7.48
C GLY A 28 11.60 -12.13 6.00
N ASP A 29 12.01 -13.38 5.68
CA ASP A 29 12.44 -13.78 4.34
C ASP A 29 11.25 -14.16 3.44
N ALA A 30 10.52 -13.18 2.94
CA ALA A 30 9.40 -13.35 2.02
C ALA A 30 9.81 -13.05 0.57
N ASP A 31 9.20 -13.72 -0.40
CA ASP A 31 9.44 -13.51 -1.83
C ASP A 31 8.59 -12.36 -2.40
N ILE A 32 7.33 -12.30 -1.97
CA ILE A 32 6.37 -11.23 -2.33
C ILE A 32 5.74 -10.71 -1.06
N ILE A 33 5.68 -9.38 -0.92
CA ILE A 33 5.17 -8.70 0.26
C ILE A 33 4.12 -7.68 -0.17
N ALA A 34 2.90 -7.83 0.33
CA ALA A 34 1.79 -6.91 0.11
C ALA A 34 1.49 -6.16 1.41
N LEU A 35 1.78 -4.88 1.44
CA LEU A 35 1.58 -4.03 2.62
C LEU A 35 0.40 -3.09 2.41
N GLN A 36 -0.38 -2.88 3.48
CA GLN A 36 -1.46 -1.92 3.54
C GLN A 36 -1.19 -0.90 4.65
N GLU A 37 -1.83 0.25 4.53
CA GLU A 37 -1.65 1.40 5.43
C GLU A 37 -0.22 1.93 5.47
N VAL A 38 0.40 2.01 4.33
CA VAL A 38 1.74 2.62 4.16
C VAL A 38 1.58 4.11 3.90
N GLU A 39 2.32 4.94 4.64
CA GLU A 39 2.19 6.39 4.61
C GLU A 39 3.45 7.11 4.11
N ARG A 40 3.21 8.33 3.60
CA ARG A 40 4.26 9.31 3.33
C ARG A 40 3.90 10.65 3.96
N TYR A 41 4.81 11.21 4.73
CA TYR A 41 4.79 12.59 5.23
C TYR A 41 3.54 12.97 6.04
N PHE A 42 2.97 12.05 6.81
CA PHE A 42 2.00 12.37 7.84
C PHE A 42 2.72 12.78 9.13
N SER A 43 2.26 13.87 9.75
CA SER A 43 2.86 14.38 11.00
C SER A 43 2.70 13.42 12.17
N THR A 44 1.61 12.64 12.16
CA THR A 44 1.32 11.62 13.18
C THR A 44 2.34 10.49 13.22
N THR A 45 3.06 10.27 12.11
CA THR A 45 4.11 9.24 11.98
C THR A 45 5.50 9.84 11.73
N GLY A 46 5.72 11.10 12.13
CA GLY A 46 7.03 11.75 12.09
C GLY A 46 7.42 12.30 10.73
N ASN A 47 6.48 12.50 9.79
CA ASN A 47 6.74 13.02 8.44
C ASN A 47 7.77 12.21 7.64
N ILE A 48 7.83 10.90 7.85
CA ILE A 48 8.75 10.01 7.14
C ILE A 48 8.19 9.51 5.80
N ASP A 49 9.06 9.08 4.90
CA ASP A 49 8.71 8.34 3.68
C ASP A 49 8.79 6.84 3.98
N GLN A 50 7.67 6.25 4.42
CA GLN A 50 7.64 4.83 4.78
C GLN A 50 7.92 3.91 3.58
N PRO A 51 7.40 4.13 2.36
CA PRO A 51 7.80 3.34 1.19
C PRO A 51 9.31 3.31 0.97
N ALA A 52 9.98 4.44 1.04
CA ALA A 52 11.44 4.49 0.87
C ALA A 52 12.17 3.79 2.04
N GLY A 53 11.71 4.00 3.28
CA GLY A 53 12.26 3.33 4.46
C GLY A 53 12.10 1.81 4.41
N LEU A 54 10.92 1.31 4.06
CA LEU A 54 10.67 -0.12 3.88
C LEU A 54 11.50 -0.71 2.74
N ALA A 55 11.60 -0.02 1.60
CA ALA A 55 12.42 -0.47 0.48
C ALA A 55 13.90 -0.61 0.86
N ALA A 56 14.43 0.28 1.70
CA ALA A 56 15.81 0.20 2.20
C ALA A 56 16.03 -1.03 3.10
N LEU A 57 15.00 -1.49 3.81
CA LEU A 57 15.06 -2.70 4.66
C LEU A 57 14.92 -4.01 3.85
N PHE A 58 14.45 -3.92 2.59
CA PHE A 58 14.36 -5.05 1.66
C PHE A 58 15.18 -4.80 0.39
N PRO A 59 16.53 -4.68 0.48
CA PRO A 59 17.38 -4.22 -0.62
C PRO A 59 17.43 -5.18 -1.82
N THR A 60 16.95 -6.41 -1.65
CA THR A 60 16.87 -7.44 -2.72
C THR A 60 15.51 -7.44 -3.43
N HIS A 61 14.61 -6.52 -3.08
CA HIS A 61 13.26 -6.50 -3.65
C HIS A 61 13.06 -5.30 -4.57
N PHE A 62 12.42 -5.53 -5.70
CA PHE A 62 11.74 -4.50 -6.48
C PHE A 62 10.48 -4.08 -5.76
N TRP A 63 10.06 -2.82 -5.92
CA TRP A 63 8.87 -2.34 -5.22
C TRP A 63 8.07 -1.34 -6.02
N VAL A 64 6.79 -1.27 -5.72
CA VAL A 64 5.84 -0.27 -6.23
C VAL A 64 4.93 0.19 -5.10
N TYR A 65 4.47 1.44 -5.21
CA TYR A 65 3.58 2.06 -4.23
C TYR A 65 2.37 2.69 -4.94
N GLY A 66 1.18 2.50 -4.38
CA GLY A 66 -0.08 3.04 -4.88
C GLY A 66 -0.82 3.82 -3.79
N ALA A 67 -0.88 5.15 -3.93
CA ALA A 67 -1.61 6.01 -3.02
C ALA A 67 -3.11 6.00 -3.31
N GLY A 68 -3.93 5.65 -2.32
CA GLY A 68 -5.36 5.90 -2.34
C GLY A 68 -5.65 7.35 -1.97
N VAL A 69 -4.96 7.88 -0.96
CA VAL A 69 -5.01 9.29 -0.56
C VAL A 69 -3.75 10.00 -1.02
N ASP A 70 -3.91 11.14 -1.67
CA ASP A 70 -2.82 11.97 -2.15
C ASP A 70 -3.13 13.45 -1.95
N LEU A 71 -2.48 14.07 -0.96
CA LEU A 71 -2.74 15.42 -0.51
C LEU A 71 -1.49 16.29 -0.61
N HIS A 72 -1.69 17.60 -0.73
CA HIS A 72 -0.61 18.55 -0.63
C HIS A 72 0.02 18.50 0.78
N ALA A 73 1.34 18.46 0.82
CA ALA A 73 2.14 18.55 2.05
C ALA A 73 3.42 19.37 1.82
N GLY A 74 3.42 20.20 0.79
CA GLY A 74 4.57 21.02 0.43
C GLY A 74 4.92 22.04 1.52
N THR A 75 6.22 22.33 1.58
CA THR A 75 6.81 23.38 2.41
C THR A 75 7.43 24.42 1.51
N ASP A 76 7.96 25.51 2.06
CA ASP A 76 8.71 26.50 1.28
C ASP A 76 9.98 25.91 0.64
N GLU A 77 10.55 24.89 1.27
CA GLU A 77 11.77 24.20 0.80
C GLU A 77 11.45 23.11 -0.23
N ASP A 78 10.30 22.42 -0.08
CA ASP A 78 9.87 21.35 -0.99
C ASP A 78 8.37 21.49 -1.31
N LYS A 79 8.07 22.24 -2.37
CA LYS A 79 6.71 22.48 -2.84
C LYS A 79 6.07 21.25 -3.51
N SER A 80 6.88 20.26 -3.88
CA SER A 80 6.41 19.03 -4.53
C SER A 80 5.98 17.95 -3.56
N ARG A 81 6.26 18.10 -2.26
CA ARG A 81 5.97 17.09 -1.24
C ARG A 81 4.49 16.75 -1.19
N ARG A 82 4.21 15.44 -1.22
CA ARG A 82 2.86 14.89 -1.16
C ARG A 82 2.69 14.03 0.08
N ARG A 83 1.61 14.27 0.82
CA ARG A 83 1.18 13.42 1.93
C ARG A 83 0.29 12.31 1.37
N GLN A 84 0.75 11.07 1.47
CA GLN A 84 0.13 9.95 0.79
C GLN A 84 -0.13 8.79 1.76
N PHE A 85 -1.23 8.07 1.50
CA PHE A 85 -1.60 6.86 2.22
C PHE A 85 -2.09 5.81 1.22
N GLY A 86 -1.59 4.58 1.32
CA GLY A 86 -1.94 3.55 0.34
C GLY A 86 -1.36 2.17 0.61
N ASN A 87 -1.13 1.47 -0.49
CA ASN A 87 -0.62 0.10 -0.49
C ASN A 87 0.77 0.05 -1.13
N MET A 88 1.59 -0.93 -0.70
CA MET A 88 2.89 -1.20 -1.27
C MET A 88 3.00 -2.67 -1.62
N LEU A 89 3.70 -2.97 -2.71
CA LEU A 89 4.10 -4.31 -3.10
C LEU A 89 5.62 -4.35 -3.24
N LEU A 90 6.24 -5.38 -2.65
CA LEU A 90 7.65 -5.67 -2.85
C LEU A 90 7.78 -7.10 -3.39
N SER A 91 8.76 -7.35 -4.25
CA SER A 91 9.00 -8.65 -4.88
C SER A 91 10.49 -8.89 -5.10
N ARG A 92 10.97 -10.11 -4.85
CA ARG A 92 12.32 -10.53 -5.24
C ARG A 92 12.54 -10.56 -6.76
N TRP A 93 11.45 -10.61 -7.51
CA TRP A 93 11.48 -10.67 -8.97
C TRP A 93 11.03 -9.34 -9.57
N PRO A 94 11.47 -9.03 -10.80
CA PRO A 94 11.12 -7.78 -11.47
C PRO A 94 9.61 -7.52 -11.53
N VAL A 95 9.21 -6.30 -11.24
CA VAL A 95 7.85 -5.81 -11.47
C VAL A 95 7.78 -5.25 -12.88
N LEU A 96 7.12 -5.98 -13.78
CA LEU A 96 7.01 -5.62 -15.21
C LEU A 96 6.07 -4.44 -15.44
N SER A 97 4.99 -4.37 -14.67
CA SER A 97 4.03 -3.26 -14.70
C SER A 97 3.31 -3.13 -13.37
N SER A 98 2.78 -1.94 -13.11
CA SER A 98 1.92 -1.69 -11.95
C SER A 98 0.81 -0.71 -12.30
N ARG A 99 -0.33 -0.84 -11.64
CA ARG A 99 -1.47 0.07 -11.73
C ARG A 99 -2.12 0.21 -10.36
N ASN A 100 -2.46 1.43 -9.99
CA ASN A 100 -3.21 1.67 -8.77
C ASN A 100 -4.67 1.99 -9.12
N HIS A 101 -5.59 1.10 -8.77
CA HIS A 101 -7.02 1.24 -9.01
C HIS A 101 -7.67 1.87 -7.79
N LEU A 102 -8.24 3.06 -7.93
CA LEU A 102 -9.04 3.66 -6.88
C LEU A 102 -10.38 2.93 -6.77
N LEU A 103 -10.70 2.46 -5.60
CA LEU A 103 -11.95 1.74 -5.35
C LEU A 103 -13.11 2.72 -5.08
N PRO A 104 -14.36 2.33 -5.37
CA PRO A 104 -15.51 3.18 -5.10
C PRO A 104 -15.56 3.65 -3.66
N LYS A 105 -15.79 4.96 -3.50
CA LYS A 105 -16.04 5.61 -2.21
C LYS A 105 -17.48 6.12 -2.20
N THR A 106 -18.25 5.75 -1.20
CA THR A 106 -19.57 6.36 -0.98
C THR A 106 -19.34 7.75 -0.42
N GLY A 107 -19.50 8.77 -1.29
CA GLY A 107 -19.43 10.17 -0.87
C GLY A 107 -20.54 10.45 0.11
N TYR A 108 -20.23 10.99 1.17
CA TYR A 108 -20.73 12.06 2.01
C TYR A 108 -20.20 11.91 3.43
N VAL A 109 -19.46 12.90 3.84
CA VAL A 109 -19.26 13.31 5.23
C VAL A 109 -18.36 12.44 6.09
N ASP A 110 -17.67 11.44 5.59
CA ASP A 110 -16.73 10.76 6.45
C ASP A 110 -15.30 11.17 6.13
N TYR A 111 -14.87 12.25 6.84
CA TYR A 111 -13.45 12.55 7.00
C TYR A 111 -12.66 11.36 7.60
N LEU A 112 -13.37 10.33 8.11
CA LEU A 112 -12.83 9.04 8.56
C LEU A 112 -12.75 8.01 7.42
N ALA A 113 -13.48 8.19 6.32
CA ALA A 113 -13.44 7.28 5.18
C ALA A 113 -12.32 7.69 4.21
N LEU A 114 -11.14 7.14 4.40
CA LEU A 114 -10.02 7.32 3.46
C LEU A 114 -10.32 6.67 2.11
N GLN A 115 -9.90 7.30 1.01
CA GLN A 115 -9.95 6.69 -0.31
C GLN A 115 -9.14 5.38 -0.30
N ARG A 116 -9.79 4.29 -0.70
CA ARG A 116 -9.20 2.96 -0.78
C ARG A 116 -8.74 2.65 -2.20
N SER A 117 -7.77 1.76 -2.33
CA SER A 117 -7.23 1.34 -3.62
C SER A 117 -6.86 -0.14 -3.62
N ALA A 118 -6.74 -0.68 -4.84
CA ALA A 118 -6.10 -1.95 -5.13
C ALA A 118 -4.85 -1.66 -5.96
N LEU A 119 -3.68 -1.94 -5.40
CA LEU A 119 -2.41 -1.83 -6.11
C LEU A 119 -2.14 -3.14 -6.81
N GLU A 120 -2.18 -3.11 -8.15
CA GLU A 120 -1.85 -4.21 -9.04
C GLU A 120 -0.37 -4.17 -9.40
N ALA A 121 0.26 -5.34 -9.47
CA ALA A 121 1.57 -5.53 -10.06
C ALA A 121 1.62 -6.83 -10.88
N VAL A 122 2.28 -6.79 -12.03
CA VAL A 122 2.66 -7.99 -12.79
C VAL A 122 4.12 -8.27 -12.51
N ILE A 123 4.41 -9.43 -11.94
CA ILE A 123 5.73 -9.84 -11.47
C ILE A 123 6.25 -10.97 -12.35
N GLU A 124 7.50 -10.87 -12.80
CA GLU A 124 8.19 -11.90 -13.59
C GLU A 124 8.78 -12.96 -12.67
N THR A 125 7.99 -13.96 -12.29
CA THR A 125 8.48 -15.04 -11.43
C THR A 125 9.15 -16.16 -12.24
N PRO A 126 9.96 -17.03 -11.60
CA PRO A 126 10.52 -18.22 -12.25
C PRO A 126 9.49 -19.19 -12.83
N LEU A 127 8.23 -19.07 -12.42
CA LEU A 127 7.10 -19.88 -12.88
C LEU A 127 6.26 -19.17 -13.96
N GLY A 128 6.69 -17.99 -14.41
CA GLY A 128 5.99 -17.14 -15.36
C GLY A 128 5.44 -15.87 -14.73
N GLY A 129 4.72 -15.09 -15.52
CA GLY A 129 4.11 -13.84 -15.06
C GLY A 129 3.02 -14.09 -14.01
N LEU A 130 3.15 -13.43 -12.85
CA LEU A 130 2.18 -13.50 -11.77
C LEU A 130 1.58 -12.11 -11.53
N ARG A 131 0.24 -12.01 -11.60
CA ARG A 131 -0.48 -10.79 -11.26
C ARG A 131 -0.87 -10.82 -9.78
N VAL A 132 -0.50 -9.78 -9.05
CA VAL A 132 -0.71 -9.64 -7.61
C VAL A 132 -1.42 -8.34 -7.32
N TYR A 133 -2.34 -8.38 -6.36
CA TYR A 133 -3.07 -7.19 -5.87
C TYR A 133 -2.86 -7.03 -4.37
N SER A 134 -2.34 -5.87 -3.95
CA SER A 134 -2.42 -5.43 -2.55
C SER A 134 -3.67 -4.58 -2.37
N VAL A 135 -4.62 -5.05 -1.56
CA VAL A 135 -5.95 -4.45 -1.43
C VAL A 135 -6.21 -4.08 0.03
N HIS A 136 -6.74 -2.87 0.23
CA HIS A 136 -7.28 -2.45 1.51
C HIS A 136 -8.70 -1.92 1.32
N LEU A 137 -9.70 -2.64 1.82
CA LEU A 137 -11.11 -2.27 1.71
C LEU A 137 -11.52 -1.28 2.81
N GLY A 138 -12.62 -0.58 2.61
CA GLY A 138 -13.20 0.33 3.59
C GLY A 138 -13.64 -0.38 4.87
N HIS A 139 -13.36 0.22 6.03
CA HIS A 139 -13.75 -0.33 7.33
C HIS A 139 -15.14 0.16 7.81
N VAL A 140 -15.62 1.30 7.28
CA VAL A 140 -16.77 2.04 7.83
C VAL A 140 -18.12 1.38 7.54
N GLY A 141 -18.31 0.65 6.43
CA GLY A 141 -19.62 0.10 6.13
C GLY A 141 -19.67 -1.09 5.20
N GLY A 142 -20.64 -1.98 5.44
CA GLY A 142 -20.90 -3.14 4.59
C GLY A 142 -21.29 -2.79 3.14
N PRO A 143 -22.14 -1.79 2.89
CA PRO A 143 -22.50 -1.38 1.54
C PRO A 143 -21.32 -0.87 0.72
N GLU A 144 -20.41 -0.09 1.32
CA GLU A 144 -19.19 0.38 0.63
C GLU A 144 -18.28 -0.79 0.27
N ARG A 145 -17.99 -1.68 1.23
CA ARG A 145 -17.18 -2.88 0.96
C ARG A 145 -17.75 -3.75 -0.16
N ARG A 146 -19.08 -3.93 -0.23
CA ARG A 146 -19.71 -4.68 -1.33
C ARG A 146 -19.42 -4.04 -2.69
N ARG A 147 -19.57 -2.72 -2.81
CA ARG A 147 -19.26 -1.99 -4.05
C ARG A 147 -17.79 -2.10 -4.41
N GLN A 148 -16.90 -2.00 -3.41
CA GLN A 148 -15.46 -2.16 -3.60
C GLN A 148 -15.10 -3.57 -4.07
N ILE A 149 -15.74 -4.61 -3.51
CA ILE A 149 -15.54 -6.00 -3.94
C ILE A 149 -16.05 -6.19 -5.37
N THR A 150 -17.23 -5.66 -5.73
CA THR A 150 -17.74 -5.74 -7.10
C THR A 150 -16.76 -5.11 -8.08
N ALA A 151 -16.30 -3.88 -7.82
CA ALA A 151 -15.31 -3.21 -8.67
C ALA A 151 -13.97 -3.97 -8.74
N LEU A 152 -13.51 -4.55 -7.62
CA LEU A 152 -12.30 -5.37 -7.60
C LEU A 152 -12.45 -6.62 -8.50
N MET A 153 -13.62 -7.29 -8.46
CA MET A 153 -13.88 -8.45 -9.32
C MET A 153 -13.90 -8.08 -10.80
N GLU A 154 -14.44 -6.92 -11.16
CA GLU A 154 -14.37 -6.40 -12.53
C GLU A 154 -12.91 -6.17 -12.95
N ILE A 155 -12.09 -5.48 -12.11
CA ILE A 155 -10.67 -5.25 -12.36
C ILE A 155 -9.91 -6.57 -12.58
N VAL A 156 -10.16 -7.57 -11.74
CA VAL A 156 -9.47 -8.87 -11.83
C VAL A 156 -9.88 -9.65 -13.06
N ASN A 157 -11.14 -9.57 -13.49
CA ASN A 157 -11.65 -10.29 -14.66
C ASN A 157 -11.26 -9.65 -16.01
N ASP A 158 -10.98 -8.34 -16.02
CA ASP A 158 -10.55 -7.58 -17.21
C ASP A 158 -9.02 -7.61 -17.41
N ALA A 159 -8.30 -8.32 -16.58
CA ALA A 159 -6.85 -8.27 -16.46
C ALA A 159 -6.10 -9.33 -17.29
#